data_d64bf0e9c26acd223e63190ab1cc009c
#
_entry.id   d64bf0e9c26acd223e63190ab1cc009c
#
_cell.length_a   1.000
_cell.length_b   1.000
_cell.length_c   1.000
_cell.angle_alpha   90.00
_cell.angle_beta   90.00
_cell.angle_gamma   90.00
#
_symmetry.space_group_name_H-M   'P 1'
#
loop_
_entity.id
_entity.type
_entity.pdbx_description
1 polymer ?
#
loop_
_entity_poly.entity_id
_entity_poly.type
_entity_poly.pdbx_seq_one_letter_code
_entity_poly.pdbx_strand_id
1 'polypeptide(L)'
;MGLIDTCPDQAYLLQKLLPIYAKVQMGDIPVPKLKTVPKEIALAEKCPKPDWNYLRWEGYSDKKYQDILSGKALLEMSWMGEKTSLELQVRSYYSGGNLALLLVDWSQGDPQPWGDLSVNLGKSIAKDCAFIDVNNLSNDILSWIEKNGLGSPTGRNEQSGFVVYPEYRFHPERLKELDDKGYAEYENLL
;
A
#
# COMPACT_ATOMS: atom_id res chain seq x y z
N MET A 1 20.63 22.16 -25.60
CA MET A 1 19.52 22.55 -24.72
C MET A 1 19.04 21.27 -24.05
N GLY A 2 19.37 21.11 -22.78
CA GLY A 2 19.38 19.82 -22.11
C GLY A 2 17.99 19.33 -21.71
N LEU A 3 17.73 18.11 -22.07
CA LEU A 3 16.66 17.25 -21.53
C LEU A 3 16.89 16.90 -20.03
N ILE A 4 17.56 17.80 -19.28
CA ILE A 4 18.15 17.42 -17.98
C ILE A 4 17.19 17.58 -16.82
N ASP A 5 16.04 18.24 -16.98
CA ASP A 5 15.17 18.58 -15.85
C ASP A 5 13.76 17.97 -15.89
N THR A 6 13.45 17.14 -16.87
CA THR A 6 12.16 16.45 -16.92
C THR A 6 12.33 14.98 -16.58
N CYS A 7 11.48 14.48 -15.68
CA CYS A 7 11.36 13.06 -15.43
C CYS A 7 11.05 12.35 -16.75
N PRO A 8 11.88 11.40 -17.21
CA PRO A 8 11.63 10.73 -18.47
C PRO A 8 10.31 9.93 -18.37
N ASP A 9 9.55 9.98 -19.44
CA ASP A 9 8.35 9.18 -19.60
C ASP A 9 8.73 7.68 -19.56
N GLN A 10 7.89 6.88 -18.92
CA GLN A 10 8.05 5.44 -18.78
C GLN A 10 8.23 4.74 -20.13
N ALA A 11 7.49 5.14 -21.16
CA ALA A 11 7.61 4.59 -22.49
C ALA A 11 9.01 4.83 -23.10
N TYR A 12 9.58 6.01 -22.87
CA TYR A 12 10.93 6.35 -23.29
C TYR A 12 11.97 5.45 -22.58
N LEU A 13 11.84 5.26 -21.27
CA LEU A 13 12.74 4.41 -20.49
C LEU A 13 12.66 2.95 -20.96
N LEU A 14 11.46 2.41 -21.15
CA LEU A 14 11.24 1.07 -21.68
C LEU A 14 11.86 0.90 -23.07
N GLN A 15 11.65 1.86 -23.97
CA GLN A 15 12.25 1.83 -25.32
C GLN A 15 13.78 1.78 -25.27
N LYS A 16 14.41 2.42 -24.29
CA LYS A 16 15.87 2.44 -24.13
C LYS A 16 16.42 1.19 -23.49
N LEU A 17 15.72 0.61 -22.54
CA LEU A 17 16.23 -0.49 -21.71
C LEU A 17 15.85 -1.87 -22.23
N LEU A 18 14.69 -2.04 -22.89
CA LEU A 18 14.29 -3.31 -23.50
C LEU A 18 15.36 -3.95 -24.39
N PRO A 19 16.01 -3.20 -25.30
CA PRO A 19 17.07 -3.79 -26.14
C PRO A 19 18.28 -4.27 -25.35
N ILE A 20 18.60 -3.59 -24.23
CA ILE A 20 19.73 -3.94 -23.37
C ILE A 20 19.39 -5.20 -22.57
N TYR A 21 18.20 -5.27 -22.03
CA TYR A 21 17.70 -6.45 -21.33
C TYR A 21 17.67 -7.69 -22.23
N ALA A 22 17.18 -7.57 -23.45
CA ALA A 22 17.18 -8.66 -24.41
C ALA A 22 18.60 -9.18 -24.67
N LYS A 23 19.60 -8.30 -24.80
CA LYS A 23 21.00 -8.70 -24.95
C LYS A 23 21.58 -9.37 -23.73
N VAL A 24 21.19 -8.96 -22.53
CA VAL A 24 21.59 -9.63 -21.28
C VAL A 24 21.00 -11.03 -21.19
N GLN A 25 19.70 -11.18 -21.52
CA GLN A 25 19.02 -12.49 -21.54
C GLN A 25 19.62 -13.44 -22.59
N MET A 26 20.10 -12.93 -23.71
CA MET A 26 20.81 -13.73 -24.73
C MET A 26 22.27 -14.02 -24.38
N GLY A 27 22.79 -13.46 -23.29
CA GLY A 27 24.18 -13.59 -22.90
C GLY A 27 25.17 -12.72 -23.67
N ASP A 28 24.67 -11.84 -24.51
CA ASP A 28 25.52 -10.95 -25.34
C ASP A 28 26.20 -9.85 -24.49
N ILE A 29 25.58 -9.49 -23.34
CA ILE A 29 26.12 -8.51 -22.41
C ILE A 29 26.15 -9.12 -21.03
N PRO A 30 27.31 -9.27 -20.38
CA PRO A 30 27.39 -9.73 -19.01
C PRO A 30 26.79 -8.71 -18.04
N VAL A 31 26.07 -9.19 -17.01
CA VAL A 31 25.38 -8.39 -15.98
C VAL A 31 26.22 -7.21 -15.42
N PRO A 32 27.53 -7.32 -15.20
CA PRO A 32 28.33 -6.20 -14.73
C PRO A 32 28.41 -4.99 -15.69
N LYS A 33 28.16 -5.19 -16.97
CA LYS A 33 28.14 -4.11 -17.97
C LYS A 33 26.84 -3.32 -18.00
N LEU A 34 25.81 -3.76 -17.29
CA LEU A 34 24.60 -2.93 -17.03
C LEU A 34 24.95 -1.64 -16.27
N LYS A 35 26.11 -1.56 -15.65
CA LYS A 35 26.66 -0.31 -15.09
C LYS A 35 26.81 0.81 -16.13
N THR A 36 26.67 0.52 -17.41
CA THR A 36 26.70 1.52 -18.48
C THR A 36 25.33 2.11 -18.84
N VAL A 37 24.25 1.67 -18.17
CA VAL A 37 22.89 2.27 -18.30
C VAL A 37 22.49 3.13 -17.08
N PRO A 38 23.46 3.58 -16.24
CA PRO A 38 23.11 4.25 -15.00
C PRO A 38 22.41 5.59 -15.21
N LYS A 39 22.51 6.15 -16.43
CA LYS A 39 21.99 7.50 -16.67
C LYS A 39 20.47 7.54 -16.75
N GLU A 40 19.87 6.60 -17.47
CA GLU A 40 18.42 6.46 -17.59
C GLU A 40 17.81 5.98 -16.27
N ILE A 41 18.45 5.03 -15.61
CA ILE A 41 18.02 4.55 -14.29
C ILE A 41 18.16 5.64 -13.24
N ALA A 42 19.27 6.38 -13.22
CA ALA A 42 19.48 7.50 -12.30
C ALA A 42 18.48 8.65 -12.54
N LEU A 43 18.01 8.84 -13.78
CA LEU A 43 16.92 9.77 -14.09
C LEU A 43 15.59 9.27 -13.57
N ALA A 44 15.30 7.98 -13.74
CA ALA A 44 14.08 7.36 -13.21
C ALA A 44 14.01 7.47 -11.67
N GLU A 45 15.14 7.34 -10.97
CA GLU A 45 15.23 7.53 -9.53
C GLU A 45 14.89 8.93 -9.05
N LYS A 46 15.13 9.94 -9.86
CA LYS A 46 14.80 11.34 -9.55
C LYS A 46 13.34 11.68 -9.82
N CYS A 47 12.60 10.77 -10.45
CA CYS A 47 11.18 10.98 -10.67
C CYS A 47 10.41 10.98 -9.35
N PRO A 48 9.49 11.93 -9.13
CA PRO A 48 8.71 11.99 -7.89
C PRO A 48 7.80 10.78 -7.67
N LYS A 49 7.50 10.03 -8.72
CA LYS A 49 6.73 8.78 -8.67
C LYS A 49 7.42 7.75 -9.57
N PRO A 50 8.49 7.09 -9.13
CA PRO A 50 9.14 6.07 -9.92
C PRO A 50 8.20 4.88 -10.15
N ASP A 51 8.24 4.30 -11.35
CA ASP A 51 7.60 3.03 -11.62
C ASP A 51 8.44 1.91 -11.02
N TRP A 52 7.97 1.36 -9.90
CA TRP A 52 8.68 0.31 -9.18
C TRP A 52 8.74 -1.01 -9.96
N ASN A 53 7.72 -1.34 -10.76
CA ASN A 53 7.74 -2.52 -11.61
C ASN A 53 8.86 -2.42 -12.63
N TYR A 54 9.02 -1.24 -13.21
CA TYR A 54 10.05 -0.96 -14.16
C TYR A 54 11.46 -1.04 -13.55
N LEU A 55 11.67 -0.40 -12.40
CA LEU A 55 12.97 -0.44 -11.69
C LEU A 55 13.30 -1.85 -11.20
N ARG A 56 12.31 -2.59 -10.73
CA ARG A 56 12.44 -3.96 -10.25
C ARG A 56 12.87 -4.91 -11.35
N TRP A 57 12.35 -4.73 -12.55
CA TRP A 57 12.69 -5.55 -13.70
C TRP A 57 14.20 -5.52 -14.03
N GLU A 58 14.89 -4.41 -13.76
CA GLU A 58 16.34 -4.27 -13.92
C GLU A 58 17.17 -4.77 -12.71
N GLY A 59 16.54 -5.35 -11.71
CA GLY A 59 17.21 -5.73 -10.46
C GLY A 59 17.70 -4.53 -9.62
N TYR A 60 17.40 -3.32 -10.09
CA TYR A 60 17.81 -2.09 -9.44
C TYR A 60 16.84 -1.66 -8.35
N SER A 61 15.60 -2.09 -8.50
CA SER A 61 14.50 -1.75 -7.61
C SER A 61 14.53 -2.51 -6.29
N ASP A 62 15.16 -3.69 -6.23
CA ASP A 62 15.07 -4.54 -5.03
C ASP A 62 15.63 -3.84 -3.79
N LYS A 63 16.77 -3.17 -3.91
CA LYS A 63 17.33 -2.41 -2.80
C LYS A 63 16.43 -1.24 -2.40
N LYS A 64 15.97 -0.44 -3.36
CA LYS A 64 15.07 0.68 -3.10
C LYS A 64 13.72 0.25 -2.59
N TYR A 65 13.20 -0.85 -3.11
CA TYR A 65 11.99 -1.44 -2.62
C TYR A 65 12.13 -1.85 -1.15
N GLN A 66 13.24 -2.52 -0.78
CA GLN A 66 13.54 -2.85 0.61
C GLN A 66 13.74 -1.59 1.48
N ASP A 67 14.40 -0.56 0.95
CA ASP A 67 14.58 0.73 1.66
C ASP A 67 13.22 1.40 1.93
N ILE A 68 12.27 1.33 0.99
CA ILE A 68 10.90 1.83 1.19
C ILE A 68 10.15 0.98 2.21
N LEU A 69 10.21 -0.34 2.09
CA LEU A 69 9.53 -1.24 3.01
C LEU A 69 10.08 -1.15 4.43
N SER A 70 11.39 -0.92 4.58
CA SER A 70 12.02 -0.79 5.90
C SER A 70 11.51 0.40 6.72
N GLY A 71 10.95 1.41 6.05
CA GLY A 71 10.30 2.55 6.69
C GLY A 71 8.80 2.38 6.95
N LYS A 72 8.22 1.22 6.59
CA LYS A 72 6.78 0.95 6.75
C LYS A 72 6.51 -0.05 7.86
N ALA A 73 5.50 0.24 8.66
CA ALA A 73 4.96 -0.71 9.62
C ALA A 73 3.99 -1.67 8.89
N LEU A 74 4.49 -2.84 8.51
CA LEU A 74 3.69 -3.84 7.82
C LEU A 74 3.08 -4.86 8.80
N LEU A 75 1.86 -5.28 8.51
CA LEU A 75 1.12 -6.28 9.27
C LEU A 75 1.03 -7.57 8.44
N GLU A 76 1.39 -8.71 9.05
CA GLU A 76 1.22 -9.99 8.39
C GLU A 76 -0.25 -10.42 8.35
N MET A 77 -0.70 -10.83 7.17
CA MET A 77 -2.02 -11.41 6.93
C MET A 77 -1.85 -12.82 6.34
N SER A 78 -2.63 -13.77 6.86
CA SER A 78 -2.80 -15.07 6.21
C SER A 78 -4.20 -15.14 5.62
N TRP A 79 -4.28 -15.24 4.29
CA TRP A 79 -5.54 -15.27 3.56
C TRP A 79 -5.54 -16.42 2.56
N MET A 80 -6.54 -17.30 2.63
CA MET A 80 -6.65 -18.48 1.75
C MET A 80 -5.39 -19.35 1.69
N GLY A 81 -4.62 -19.41 2.79
CA GLY A 81 -3.36 -20.19 2.86
C GLY A 81 -2.12 -19.44 2.37
N GLU A 82 -2.25 -18.26 1.82
CA GLU A 82 -1.14 -17.39 1.44
C GLU A 82 -0.84 -16.37 2.53
N LYS A 83 0.44 -16.03 2.67
CA LYS A 83 0.90 -14.97 3.58
C LYS A 83 1.23 -13.72 2.78
N THR A 84 0.70 -12.59 3.20
CA THR A 84 1.04 -11.29 2.65
C THR A 84 1.34 -10.29 3.76
N SER A 85 2.11 -9.26 3.44
CA SER A 85 2.45 -8.17 4.35
C SER A 85 1.74 -6.90 3.87
N LEU A 86 0.85 -6.39 4.70
CA LEU A 86 -0.04 -5.28 4.36
C LEU A 86 0.32 -4.02 5.12
N GLU A 87 0.31 -2.90 4.44
CA GLU A 87 0.29 -1.58 5.04
C GLU A 87 -1.16 -1.21 5.39
N LEU A 88 -1.40 -0.75 6.61
CA LEU A 88 -2.66 -0.14 6.99
C LEU A 88 -2.58 1.36 6.72
N GLN A 89 -3.49 1.88 5.90
CA GLN A 89 -3.63 3.30 5.65
C GLN A 89 -4.88 3.85 6.33
N VAL A 90 -4.70 4.95 7.05
CA VAL A 90 -5.78 5.67 7.73
C VAL A 90 -6.25 6.81 6.84
N ARG A 91 -7.55 6.90 6.63
CA ARG A 91 -8.22 7.94 5.85
C ARG A 91 -9.52 8.33 6.52
N SER A 92 -10.21 9.26 5.91
CA SER A 92 -11.58 9.62 6.26
C SER A 92 -12.48 9.40 5.04
N TYR A 93 -13.66 8.88 5.28
CA TYR A 93 -14.66 8.83 4.23
C TYR A 93 -15.10 10.23 3.83
N TYR A 94 -15.17 10.49 2.53
CA TYR A 94 -15.63 11.78 1.99
C TYR A 94 -17.01 12.17 2.51
N SER A 95 -17.92 11.20 2.61
CA SER A 95 -19.25 11.42 3.17
C SER A 95 -19.26 11.06 4.65
N GLY A 96 -19.47 12.05 5.51
CA GLY A 96 -19.65 11.88 6.95
C GLY A 96 -18.37 11.91 7.80
N GLY A 97 -17.18 11.97 7.20
CA GLY A 97 -15.92 12.08 7.92
C GLY A 97 -15.54 10.88 8.80
N ASN A 98 -16.28 9.77 8.70
CA ASN A 98 -16.01 8.55 9.47
C ASN A 98 -14.63 7.97 9.14
N LEU A 99 -14.05 7.23 10.09
CA LEU A 99 -12.78 6.55 9.93
C LEU A 99 -12.82 5.55 8.76
N ALA A 100 -11.92 5.69 7.82
CA ALA A 100 -11.70 4.80 6.70
C ALA A 100 -10.33 4.12 6.85
N LEU A 101 -10.31 2.79 6.78
CA LEU A 101 -9.12 1.97 6.92
C LEU A 101 -8.95 1.10 5.68
N LEU A 102 -7.82 1.26 5.01
CA LEU A 102 -7.48 0.56 3.78
C LEU A 102 -6.27 -0.35 4.01
N LEU A 103 -6.27 -1.50 3.37
CA LEU A 103 -5.15 -2.42 3.34
C LEU A 103 -4.48 -2.37 1.97
N VAL A 104 -3.17 -2.22 1.97
CA VAL A 104 -2.35 -2.07 0.75
C VAL A 104 -1.28 -3.14 0.74
N ASP A 105 -1.24 -3.91 -0.34
CA ASP A 105 -0.24 -4.94 -0.57
C ASP A 105 0.97 -4.35 -1.31
N TRP A 106 2.16 -4.65 -0.79
CA TRP A 106 3.44 -4.26 -1.36
C TRP A 106 4.22 -5.44 -1.96
N SER A 107 3.64 -6.63 -2.02
CA SER A 107 4.34 -7.85 -2.44
C SER A 107 4.89 -7.78 -3.86
N GLN A 108 4.28 -6.97 -4.72
CA GLN A 108 4.69 -6.82 -6.11
C GLN A 108 5.68 -5.65 -6.35
N GLY A 109 6.07 -4.92 -5.30
CA GLY A 109 7.03 -3.82 -5.37
C GLY A 109 6.42 -2.43 -5.58
N ASP A 110 5.14 -2.36 -5.84
CA ASP A 110 4.32 -1.17 -5.91
C ASP A 110 3.07 -1.33 -5.04
N PRO A 111 2.47 -0.24 -4.54
CA PRO A 111 1.30 -0.31 -3.69
C PRO A 111 0.08 -0.75 -4.51
N GLN A 112 -0.47 -1.91 -4.16
CA GLN A 112 -1.71 -2.42 -4.74
C GLN A 112 -2.82 -2.39 -3.69
N PRO A 113 -4.03 -1.86 -4.00
CA PRO A 113 -5.16 -1.99 -3.10
C PRO A 113 -5.44 -3.48 -2.82
N TRP A 114 -5.39 -3.88 -1.55
CA TRP A 114 -5.71 -5.25 -1.17
C TRP A 114 -7.18 -5.37 -0.75
N GLY A 115 -7.68 -4.39 0.02
CA GLY A 115 -9.07 -4.33 0.42
C GLY A 115 -9.34 -3.19 1.40
N ASP A 116 -10.62 -2.87 1.53
CA ASP A 116 -11.10 -1.92 2.54
C ASP A 116 -11.40 -2.67 3.83
N LEU A 117 -10.68 -2.35 4.92
CA LEU A 117 -10.92 -2.96 6.23
C LEU A 117 -12.23 -2.47 6.84
N SER A 118 -12.61 -1.24 6.56
CA SER A 118 -13.84 -0.62 7.05
C SER A 118 -14.84 -0.36 5.93
N VAL A 119 -16.10 -0.17 6.29
CA VAL A 119 -17.20 0.17 5.38
C VAL A 119 -17.98 1.38 5.91
N ASN A 120 -18.35 2.30 5.01
CA ASN A 120 -19.19 3.43 5.36
C ASN A 120 -20.68 3.11 5.12
N LEU A 121 -21.43 2.93 6.19
CA LEU A 121 -22.86 2.66 6.14
C LEU A 121 -23.71 3.93 6.21
N GLY A 122 -23.11 5.12 6.06
CA GLY A 122 -23.82 6.40 6.13
C GLY A 122 -24.40 6.70 7.53
N LYS A 123 -23.90 6.05 8.55
CA LYS A 123 -24.31 6.23 9.96
C LYS A 123 -23.28 7.09 10.68
N SER A 124 -23.77 7.90 11.63
CA SER A 124 -22.88 8.57 12.58
C SER A 124 -22.32 7.54 13.57
N ILE A 125 -21.02 7.50 13.68
CA ILE A 125 -20.28 6.65 14.61
C ILE A 125 -19.33 7.50 15.46
N ALA A 126 -18.91 6.95 16.59
CA ALA A 126 -17.96 7.66 17.47
C ALA A 126 -16.59 7.78 16.78
N LYS A 127 -15.81 8.77 17.22
CA LYS A 127 -14.41 8.90 16.81
C LYS A 127 -13.67 7.57 17.05
N ASP A 128 -12.75 7.26 16.16
CA ASP A 128 -11.93 6.04 16.17
C ASP A 128 -12.73 4.73 16.10
N CYS A 129 -14.02 4.81 15.75
CA CYS A 129 -14.83 3.63 15.46
C CYS A 129 -15.06 3.46 13.96
N ALA A 130 -15.20 2.20 13.53
CA ALA A 130 -15.56 1.86 12.16
C ALA A 130 -16.36 0.56 12.12
N PHE A 131 -17.25 0.41 11.13
CA PHE A 131 -17.85 -0.88 10.78
C PHE A 131 -16.87 -1.68 9.94
N ILE A 132 -16.72 -2.97 10.25
CA ILE A 132 -15.75 -3.84 9.58
C ILE A 132 -16.38 -4.53 8.37
N ASP A 133 -15.69 -4.52 7.24
CA ASP A 133 -16.16 -5.13 6.00
C ASP A 133 -16.01 -6.66 6.02
N VAL A 134 -16.81 -7.33 6.84
CA VAL A 134 -16.86 -8.79 6.92
C VAL A 134 -17.47 -9.44 5.68
N ASN A 135 -18.12 -8.67 4.81
CA ASN A 135 -18.69 -9.18 3.57
C ASN A 135 -17.59 -9.54 2.56
N ASN A 136 -16.59 -8.68 2.41
CA ASN A 136 -15.50 -8.89 1.47
C ASN A 136 -14.29 -9.60 2.11
N LEU A 137 -14.08 -9.42 3.42
CA LEU A 137 -12.91 -9.92 4.13
C LEU A 137 -13.16 -11.14 5.03
N SER A 138 -14.38 -11.71 5.03
CA SER A 138 -14.84 -12.74 5.95
C SER A 138 -14.73 -12.36 7.44
N ASN A 139 -15.28 -13.20 8.32
CA ASN A 139 -15.20 -12.98 9.77
C ASN A 139 -13.79 -13.18 10.36
N ASP A 140 -12.88 -13.80 9.61
CA ASP A 140 -11.49 -14.03 10.08
C ASP A 140 -10.73 -12.72 10.29
N ILE A 141 -11.16 -11.66 9.58
CA ILE A 141 -10.59 -10.31 9.72
C ILE A 141 -10.75 -9.76 11.14
N LEU A 142 -11.81 -10.13 11.85
CA LEU A 142 -12.06 -9.67 13.22
C LEU A 142 -10.97 -10.17 14.18
N SER A 143 -10.64 -11.46 14.09
CA SER A 143 -9.55 -12.05 14.87
C SER A 143 -8.19 -11.44 14.49
N TRP A 144 -8.00 -11.10 13.23
CA TRP A 144 -6.78 -10.44 12.76
C TRP A 144 -6.64 -9.01 13.33
N ILE A 145 -7.73 -8.23 13.38
CA ILE A 145 -7.75 -6.90 14.00
C ILE A 145 -7.31 -6.99 15.47
N GLU A 146 -7.90 -7.91 16.24
CA GLU A 146 -7.59 -8.09 17.65
C GLU A 146 -6.16 -8.59 17.89
N LYS A 147 -5.71 -9.58 17.12
CA LYS A 147 -4.35 -10.13 17.19
C LYS A 147 -3.27 -9.07 16.94
N ASN A 148 -3.50 -8.12 16.03
CA ASN A 148 -2.57 -7.05 15.73
C ASN A 148 -2.72 -5.84 16.65
N GLY A 149 -3.60 -5.93 17.66
CA GLY A 149 -3.83 -4.85 18.62
C GLY A 149 -4.41 -3.58 17.98
N LEU A 150 -5.12 -3.72 16.86
CA LEU A 150 -5.66 -2.57 16.14
C LEU A 150 -6.88 -1.98 16.83
N GLY A 151 -7.72 -2.81 17.42
CA GLY A 151 -8.96 -2.40 18.04
C GLY A 151 -9.71 -3.55 18.71
N SER A 152 -10.88 -3.24 19.25
CA SER A 152 -11.75 -4.18 19.94
C SER A 152 -13.22 -3.95 19.58
N PRO A 153 -14.08 -4.99 19.64
CA PRO A 153 -15.50 -4.84 19.34
C PRO A 153 -16.20 -3.91 20.35
N THR A 154 -17.07 -3.05 19.84
CA THR A 154 -17.91 -2.19 20.73
C THR A 154 -19.16 -2.91 21.21
N GLY A 155 -19.49 -4.03 20.61
CA GLY A 155 -20.76 -4.75 20.81
C GLY A 155 -21.91 -4.23 19.94
N ARG A 156 -21.72 -3.10 19.26
CA ARG A 156 -22.69 -2.58 18.29
C ARG A 156 -22.51 -3.26 16.94
N ASN A 157 -23.63 -3.53 16.29
CA ASN A 157 -23.69 -4.06 14.94
C ASN A 157 -24.65 -3.21 14.11
N GLU A 158 -24.41 -3.10 12.83
CA GLU A 158 -25.34 -2.44 11.89
C GLU A 158 -25.61 -3.36 10.70
N GLN A 159 -26.87 -3.44 10.29
CA GLN A 159 -27.27 -4.24 9.16
C GLN A 159 -27.38 -3.39 7.89
N SER A 160 -26.80 -3.87 6.80
CA SER A 160 -27.01 -3.32 5.47
C SER A 160 -27.23 -4.45 4.46
N GLY A 161 -28.40 -4.47 3.87
CA GLY A 161 -28.84 -5.61 3.04
C GLY A 161 -28.94 -6.88 3.88
N PHE A 162 -28.23 -7.93 3.45
CA PHE A 162 -28.19 -9.24 4.13
C PHE A 162 -26.98 -9.40 5.07
N VAL A 163 -26.11 -8.39 5.15
CA VAL A 163 -24.88 -8.45 5.92
C VAL A 163 -25.03 -7.65 7.23
N VAL A 164 -24.50 -8.21 8.31
CA VAL A 164 -24.37 -7.54 9.60
C VAL A 164 -22.90 -7.16 9.79
N TYR A 165 -22.65 -5.88 9.92
CA TYR A 165 -21.31 -5.30 10.07
C TYR A 165 -21.04 -4.98 11.53
N PRO A 166 -20.07 -5.63 12.19
CA PRO A 166 -19.68 -5.30 13.57
C PRO A 166 -18.94 -3.97 13.61
N GLU A 167 -19.21 -3.18 14.65
CA GLU A 167 -18.49 -1.96 14.95
C GLU A 167 -17.30 -2.27 15.86
N TYR A 168 -16.13 -1.78 15.48
CA TYR A 168 -14.90 -1.84 16.26
C TYR A 168 -14.45 -0.45 16.64
N ARG A 169 -13.88 -0.33 17.86
CA ARG A 169 -13.14 0.84 18.30
C ARG A 169 -11.67 0.58 18.12
N PHE A 170 -11.03 1.38 17.32
CA PHE A 170 -9.61 1.30 17.04
C PHE A 170 -8.81 2.06 18.10
N HIS A 171 -7.56 1.62 18.32
CA HIS A 171 -6.64 2.24 19.24
C HIS A 171 -5.88 3.38 18.53
N PRO A 172 -6.08 4.65 18.90
CA PRO A 172 -5.47 5.80 18.23
C PRO A 172 -3.95 5.70 18.14
N GLU A 173 -3.30 5.29 19.24
CA GLU A 173 -1.86 5.14 19.29
C GLU A 173 -1.34 4.09 18.30
N ARG A 174 -2.10 3.00 18.13
CA ARG A 174 -1.74 1.96 17.17
C ARG A 174 -1.94 2.42 15.73
N LEU A 175 -2.99 3.19 15.45
CA LEU A 175 -3.21 3.78 14.14
C LEU A 175 -2.11 4.79 13.79
N LYS A 176 -1.69 5.63 14.75
CA LYS A 176 -0.56 6.56 14.59
C LYS A 176 0.76 5.84 14.33
N GLU A 177 1.03 4.76 15.05
CA GLU A 177 2.23 3.95 14.83
C GLU A 177 2.30 3.39 13.40
N LEU A 178 1.15 3.01 12.83
CA LEU A 178 1.06 2.40 11.50
C LEU A 178 1.00 3.43 10.36
N ASP A 179 0.29 4.54 10.56
CA ASP A 179 0.13 5.63 9.59
C ASP A 179 -0.10 6.98 10.32
N ASP A 180 0.97 7.54 10.87
CA ASP A 180 0.93 8.80 11.61
C ASP A 180 0.36 9.95 10.78
N LYS A 181 0.78 10.03 9.51
CA LYS A 181 0.32 11.08 8.61
C LYS A 181 -1.18 10.94 8.29
N GLY A 182 -1.62 9.74 7.92
CA GLY A 182 -3.02 9.48 7.59
C GLY A 182 -3.93 9.70 8.81
N TYR A 183 -3.47 9.27 10.00
CA TYR A 183 -4.23 9.50 11.22
C TYR A 183 -4.32 10.99 11.58
N ALA A 184 -3.24 11.75 11.44
CA ALA A 184 -3.25 13.20 11.66
C ALA A 184 -4.19 13.94 10.67
N GLU A 185 -4.21 13.53 9.40
CA GLU A 185 -5.15 14.05 8.41
C GLU A 185 -6.61 13.75 8.79
N TYR A 186 -6.89 12.52 9.28
CA TYR A 186 -8.21 12.16 9.79
C TYR A 186 -8.61 12.99 11.00
N GLU A 187 -7.73 13.17 11.99
CA GLU A 187 -8.00 14.00 13.18
C GLU A 187 -8.33 15.46 12.84
N ASN A 188 -7.67 16.02 11.81
CA ASN A 188 -7.89 17.40 11.39
C ASN A 188 -9.25 17.64 10.71
N LEU A 189 -9.95 16.58 10.30
CA LEU A 189 -11.27 16.66 9.65
C LEU A 189 -12.44 16.53 10.64
N LEU A 190 -12.17 16.21 11.90
CA LEU A 190 -13.15 16.08 12.99
C LEU A 190 -13.37 17.40 13.71
#